data_c485c0d0a2e5a797ffffbf9fe8ee6e73
#
_entry.id   c485c0d0a2e5a797ffffbf9fe8ee6e73
#
_cell.length_a   1.000
_cell.length_b   1.000
_cell.length_c   1.000
_cell.angle_alpha   90.00
_cell.angle_beta   90.00
_cell.angle_gamma   90.00
#
_symmetry.space_group_name_H-M   'P 1'
#
loop_
_entity.id
_entity.type
_entity.pdbx_description
1 polymer ?
#
loop_
_entity_poly.entity_id
_entity_poly.type
_entity_poly.pdbx_seq_one_letter_code
_entity_poly.pdbx_strand_id
1 'polypeptide(L)'
;MSVKFYQPENQVPLEMHKVRVIQKLNLLPVEDRLRAIQQAGCNTFLLQNKDIYLDMLTDSGVNAMSDRQTAAMHVADDAYAGSETFNRLKTAMKEVFGTDYLLPAHQGRACENILAERFVKPGSVAIMNFHFTTTKAHVTRCGGEVIELVHKKGLVPQSDDPFKGDFDLKELKKTIQIGRAHV
;
A
#
# COMPACT_ATOMS: atom_id res chain seq x y z
N MET A 1 21.52 23.12 15.51
CA MET A 1 21.43 21.89 14.69
C MET A 1 21.05 22.31 13.29
N SER A 2 21.91 22.09 12.29
CA SER A 2 21.53 22.28 10.90
C SER A 2 20.76 21.05 10.44
N VAL A 3 19.50 21.23 10.07
CA VAL A 3 18.70 20.16 9.47
C VAL A 3 19.21 19.95 8.04
N LYS A 4 19.79 18.79 7.78
CA LYS A 4 20.19 18.40 6.43
C LYS A 4 18.98 17.79 5.74
N PHE A 5 18.31 18.57 4.91
CA PHE A 5 17.18 18.10 4.10
C PHE A 5 17.59 17.34 2.83
N TYR A 6 18.88 17.35 2.49
CA TYR A 6 19.35 16.87 1.21
C TYR A 6 20.78 16.34 1.30
N GLN A 7 21.05 15.21 0.68
CA GLN A 7 22.39 14.68 0.47
C GLN A 7 22.75 14.84 -1.01
N PRO A 8 23.77 15.65 -1.33
CA PRO A 8 24.12 15.97 -2.73
C PRO A 8 24.44 14.76 -3.59
N GLU A 9 24.94 13.69 -2.98
CA GLU A 9 25.32 12.44 -3.65
C GLU A 9 24.11 11.67 -4.20
N ASN A 10 22.90 11.92 -3.72
CA ASN A 10 21.71 11.18 -4.15
C ASN A 10 20.98 11.80 -5.35
N GLN A 11 21.37 12.99 -5.79
CA GLN A 11 20.83 13.73 -6.96
C GLN A 11 19.27 13.75 -7.07
N VAL A 12 18.57 13.46 -5.99
CA VAL A 12 17.12 13.56 -5.97
C VAL A 12 16.74 15.01 -5.66
N PRO A 13 16.12 15.72 -6.61
CA PRO A 13 15.71 17.10 -6.34
C PRO A 13 14.69 17.14 -5.23
N LEU A 14 14.85 18.11 -4.33
CA LEU A 14 13.86 18.37 -3.29
C LEU A 14 12.61 18.92 -3.96
N GLU A 15 11.53 18.14 -3.96
CA GLU A 15 10.25 18.62 -4.43
C GLU A 15 9.64 19.57 -3.41
N MET A 16 9.45 20.84 -3.81
CA MET A 16 8.81 21.83 -2.96
C MET A 16 7.32 21.92 -3.27
N HIS A 17 6.50 21.48 -2.31
CA HIS A 17 5.07 21.53 -2.41
C HIS A 17 4.48 22.58 -1.48
N LYS A 18 3.51 23.34 -2.00
CA LYS A 18 2.70 24.27 -1.22
C LYS A 18 1.28 23.70 -1.09
N VAL A 19 0.86 23.40 0.13
CA VAL A 19 -0.51 22.94 0.40
C VAL A 19 -1.47 24.14 0.32
N ARG A 20 -2.54 24.00 -0.46
CA ARG A 20 -3.58 25.04 -0.63
C ARG A 20 -4.88 24.70 0.08
N VAL A 21 -5.11 23.45 0.43
CA VAL A 21 -6.31 23.01 1.15
C VAL A 21 -5.97 22.86 2.61
N ILE A 22 -6.71 23.56 3.46
CA ILE A 22 -6.57 23.52 4.91
C ILE A 22 -7.89 23.01 5.47
N GLN A 23 -7.83 21.87 6.17
CA GLN A 23 -8.98 21.33 6.88
C GLN A 23 -8.93 21.78 8.32
N LYS A 24 -10.07 22.28 8.83
CA LYS A 24 -10.22 22.60 10.25
C LYS A 24 -10.32 21.29 11.05
N LEU A 25 -9.43 21.13 12.02
CA LEU A 25 -9.43 20.01 12.95
C LEU A 25 -9.96 20.48 14.31
N ASN A 26 -10.61 19.58 15.04
CA ASN A 26 -11.06 19.80 16.41
C ASN A 26 -10.26 18.90 17.35
N LEU A 27 -9.58 19.52 18.31
CA LEU A 27 -8.97 18.77 19.40
C LEU A 27 -9.95 18.75 20.57
N LEU A 28 -10.63 17.63 20.75
CA LEU A 28 -11.52 17.41 21.86
C LEU A 28 -10.76 17.33 23.20
N PRO A 29 -11.41 17.71 24.34
CA PRO A 29 -10.88 17.43 25.67
C PRO A 29 -10.51 15.95 25.84
N VAL A 30 -9.57 15.67 26.75
CA VAL A 30 -9.08 14.31 26.97
C VAL A 30 -10.20 13.36 27.38
N GLU A 31 -11.09 13.82 28.24
CA GLU A 31 -12.23 13.05 28.77
C GLU A 31 -13.19 12.63 27.65
N ASP A 32 -13.42 13.50 26.67
CA ASP A 32 -14.29 13.21 25.54
C ASP A 32 -13.62 12.20 24.60
N ARG A 33 -12.31 12.32 24.38
CA ARG A 33 -11.55 11.34 23.60
C ARG A 33 -11.52 9.97 24.27
N LEU A 34 -11.32 9.91 25.59
CA LEU A 34 -11.37 8.66 26.35
C LEU A 34 -12.76 8.01 26.29
N ARG A 35 -13.81 8.81 26.37
CA ARG A 35 -15.18 8.34 26.23
C ARG A 35 -15.44 7.79 24.82
N ALA A 36 -15.02 8.50 23.78
CA ALA A 36 -15.17 8.06 22.40
C ALA A 36 -14.48 6.73 22.15
N ILE A 37 -13.23 6.56 22.59
CA ILE A 37 -12.51 5.29 22.39
C ILE A 37 -13.12 4.13 23.19
N GLN A 38 -13.63 4.39 24.38
CA GLN A 38 -14.37 3.39 25.16
C GLN A 38 -15.66 2.97 24.46
N GLN A 39 -16.45 3.92 23.96
CA GLN A 39 -17.67 3.65 23.20
C GLN A 39 -17.38 2.87 21.90
N ALA A 40 -16.24 3.11 21.30
CA ALA A 40 -15.74 2.34 20.15
C ALA A 40 -15.18 0.95 20.54
N GLY A 41 -15.29 0.53 21.80
CA GLY A 41 -14.76 -0.75 22.27
C GLY A 41 -13.24 -0.85 22.15
N CYS A 42 -12.52 0.26 22.29
CA CYS A 42 -11.08 0.38 22.06
C CYS A 42 -10.65 0.01 20.63
N ASN A 43 -11.56 0.03 19.68
CA ASN A 43 -11.28 -0.20 18.27
C ASN A 43 -11.28 1.14 17.52
N THR A 44 -10.11 1.60 17.10
CA THR A 44 -9.94 2.88 16.40
C THR A 44 -10.69 2.96 15.07
N PHE A 45 -10.99 1.84 14.42
CA PHE A 45 -11.79 1.79 13.20
C PHE A 45 -13.27 2.13 13.41
N LEU A 46 -13.76 2.10 14.65
CA LEU A 46 -15.14 2.44 15.02
C LEU A 46 -15.29 3.88 15.52
N LEU A 47 -14.20 4.64 15.60
CA LEU A 47 -14.26 6.06 15.95
C LEU A 47 -14.95 6.86 14.83
N GLN A 48 -15.75 7.83 15.23
CA GLN A 48 -16.32 8.78 14.27
C GLN A 48 -15.28 9.87 13.91
N ASN A 49 -15.29 10.34 12.68
CA ASN A 49 -14.33 11.35 12.19
C ASN A 49 -14.30 12.62 13.06
N LYS A 50 -15.45 13.02 13.64
CA LYS A 50 -15.53 14.18 14.55
C LYS A 50 -14.73 14.01 15.85
N ASP A 51 -14.45 12.76 16.25
CA ASP A 51 -13.74 12.41 17.49
C ASP A 51 -12.24 12.23 17.26
N ILE A 52 -11.78 12.35 16.00
CA ILE A 52 -10.40 12.14 15.58
C ILE A 52 -9.74 13.49 15.32
N TYR A 53 -8.63 13.76 16.01
CA TYR A 53 -7.81 14.94 15.75
C TYR A 53 -6.84 14.74 14.58
N LEU A 54 -6.15 13.60 14.57
CA LEU A 54 -5.23 13.22 13.51
C LEU A 54 -5.54 11.79 13.10
N ASP A 55 -6.05 11.64 11.88
CA ASP A 55 -6.32 10.32 11.30
C ASP A 55 -5.05 9.74 10.68
N MET A 56 -4.54 8.67 11.29
CA MET A 56 -3.39 7.91 10.80
C MET A 56 -3.78 6.52 10.27
N LEU A 57 -5.07 6.20 10.22
CA LEU A 57 -5.58 4.94 9.69
C LEU A 57 -6.02 5.06 8.23
N THR A 58 -6.55 6.22 7.84
CA THR A 58 -7.02 6.47 6.47
C THR A 58 -5.82 6.84 5.59
N ASP A 59 -5.23 5.85 4.94
CA ASP A 59 -4.07 5.99 4.08
C ASP A 59 -4.38 5.85 2.58
N SER A 60 -5.45 5.14 2.24
CA SER A 60 -5.84 4.86 0.85
C SER A 60 -6.73 5.95 0.27
N GLY A 61 -6.32 6.51 -0.89
CA GLY A 61 -7.11 7.50 -1.62
C GLY A 61 -7.06 8.91 -1.04
N VAL A 62 -6.15 9.19 -0.10
CA VAL A 62 -5.99 10.49 0.57
C VAL A 62 -4.68 11.14 0.18
N ASN A 63 -4.39 11.18 -1.11
CA ASN A 63 -3.16 11.77 -1.61
C ASN A 63 -3.37 13.23 -2.03
N ALA A 64 -2.39 14.07 -1.72
CA ALA A 64 -2.34 15.41 -2.26
C ALA A 64 -2.08 15.33 -3.77
N MET A 65 -2.87 16.06 -4.56
CA MET A 65 -2.62 16.25 -5.99
C MET A 65 -1.95 17.60 -6.24
N SER A 66 -1.00 17.64 -7.16
CA SER A 66 -0.44 18.91 -7.62
C SER A 66 -1.48 19.73 -8.37
N ASP A 67 -1.28 21.02 -8.44
CA ASP A 67 -2.13 21.91 -9.26
C ASP A 67 -2.10 21.53 -10.74
N ARG A 68 -0.96 21.07 -11.25
CA ARG A 68 -0.82 20.55 -12.62
C ARG A 68 -1.59 19.27 -12.83
N GLN A 69 -1.56 18.34 -11.89
CA GLN A 69 -2.33 17.09 -11.97
C GLN A 69 -3.83 17.40 -11.93
N THR A 70 -4.27 18.28 -11.05
CA THR A 70 -5.65 18.71 -10.96
C THR A 70 -6.11 19.40 -12.27
N ALA A 71 -5.29 20.30 -12.81
CA ALA A 71 -5.58 20.95 -14.09
C ALA A 71 -5.66 19.96 -15.25
N ALA A 72 -4.74 19.00 -15.33
CA ALA A 72 -4.74 17.96 -16.34
C ALA A 72 -6.00 17.06 -16.24
N MET A 73 -6.47 16.77 -15.03
CA MET A 73 -7.70 16.01 -14.80
C MET A 73 -8.92 16.75 -15.36
N HIS A 74 -8.98 18.08 -15.22
CA HIS A 74 -10.11 18.89 -15.71
C HIS A 74 -10.15 19.04 -17.24
N VAL A 75 -9.01 18.84 -17.93
CA VAL A 75 -8.94 18.90 -19.40
C VAL A 75 -8.79 17.53 -20.05
N ALA A 76 -8.84 16.47 -19.25
CA ALA A 76 -8.80 15.10 -19.76
C ALA A 76 -10.08 14.79 -20.54
N ASP A 77 -9.94 13.99 -21.60
CA ASP A 77 -11.10 13.49 -22.34
C ASP A 77 -11.75 12.30 -21.63
N ASP A 78 -13.04 12.13 -21.83
CA ASP A 78 -13.87 11.04 -21.32
C ASP A 78 -14.38 10.13 -22.45
N ALA A 79 -13.63 10.08 -23.56
CA ALA A 79 -14.03 9.32 -24.74
C ALA A 79 -14.17 7.83 -24.41
N TYR A 80 -15.31 7.25 -24.76
CA TYR A 80 -15.59 5.82 -24.57
C TYR A 80 -14.57 4.94 -25.32
N ALA A 81 -14.13 5.35 -26.49
CA ALA A 81 -13.09 4.69 -27.27
C ALA A 81 -12.18 5.74 -27.91
N GLY A 82 -10.89 5.41 -28.04
CA GLY A 82 -9.92 6.31 -28.66
C GLY A 82 -9.48 7.47 -27.77
N SER A 83 -9.58 7.35 -26.45
CA SER A 83 -9.15 8.37 -25.50
C SER A 83 -7.68 8.76 -25.70
N GLU A 84 -7.43 10.04 -25.96
CA GLU A 84 -6.07 10.58 -26.04
C GLU A 84 -5.39 10.57 -24.68
N THR A 85 -6.13 10.84 -23.60
CA THR A 85 -5.62 10.83 -22.24
C THR A 85 -5.14 9.43 -21.86
N PHE A 86 -5.88 8.38 -22.24
CA PHE A 86 -5.44 7.00 -22.02
C PHE A 86 -4.16 6.65 -22.82
N ASN A 87 -4.06 7.13 -24.07
CA ASN A 87 -2.85 6.93 -24.86
C ASN A 87 -1.64 7.66 -24.27
N ARG A 88 -1.80 8.83 -23.71
CA ARG A 88 -0.76 9.55 -22.96
C ARG A 88 -0.33 8.76 -21.71
N LEU A 89 -1.29 8.19 -20.96
CA LEU A 89 -0.99 7.32 -19.83
C LEU A 89 -0.17 6.11 -20.24
N LYS A 90 -0.53 5.42 -21.33
CA LYS A 90 0.24 4.29 -21.87
C LYS A 90 1.68 4.69 -22.22
N THR A 91 1.86 5.84 -22.87
CA THR A 91 3.19 6.37 -23.21
C THR A 91 4.00 6.62 -21.95
N ALA A 92 3.45 7.32 -20.97
CA ALA A 92 4.13 7.59 -19.70
C ALA A 92 4.49 6.30 -18.95
N MET A 93 3.60 5.31 -18.93
CA MET A 93 3.88 4.00 -18.32
C MET A 93 5.02 3.27 -19.03
N LYS A 94 5.07 3.33 -20.36
CA LYS A 94 6.18 2.78 -21.13
C LYS A 94 7.49 3.48 -20.84
N GLU A 95 7.50 4.81 -20.77
CA GLU A 95 8.70 5.59 -20.46
C GLU A 95 9.24 5.31 -19.05
N VAL A 96 8.37 5.17 -18.06
CA VAL A 96 8.77 4.98 -16.65
C VAL A 96 9.11 3.50 -16.35
N PHE A 97 8.31 2.57 -16.85
CA PHE A 97 8.38 1.14 -16.45
C PHE A 97 8.86 0.22 -17.56
N GLY A 98 9.04 0.72 -18.80
CA GLY A 98 9.48 -0.08 -19.93
C GLY A 98 8.47 -1.12 -20.44
N THR A 99 7.17 -0.99 -20.05
CA THR A 99 6.11 -1.93 -20.43
C THR A 99 5.17 -1.34 -21.47
N ASP A 100 4.80 -2.14 -22.45
CA ASP A 100 3.78 -1.78 -23.45
C ASP A 100 2.35 -2.15 -23.02
N TYR A 101 2.24 -2.95 -21.95
CA TYR A 101 0.95 -3.41 -21.43
C TYR A 101 0.53 -2.64 -20.20
N LEU A 102 -0.69 -2.14 -20.22
CA LEU A 102 -1.32 -1.42 -19.11
C LEU A 102 -2.76 -1.86 -18.94
N LEU A 103 -3.10 -2.34 -17.76
CA LEU A 103 -4.48 -2.61 -17.33
C LEU A 103 -4.79 -1.77 -16.10
N PRO A 104 -5.50 -0.64 -16.24
CA PRO A 104 -5.91 0.17 -15.11
C PRO A 104 -6.92 -0.58 -14.24
N ALA A 105 -6.77 -0.45 -12.93
CA ALA A 105 -7.74 -0.92 -11.95
C ALA A 105 -8.07 0.22 -10.99
N HIS A 106 -9.23 0.15 -10.35
CA HIS A 106 -9.67 1.24 -9.46
C HIS A 106 -8.80 1.39 -8.21
N GLN A 107 -8.07 0.33 -7.81
CA GLN A 107 -7.12 0.34 -6.68
C GLN A 107 -6.26 -0.93 -6.67
N GLY A 108 -5.15 -0.91 -5.92
CA GLY A 108 -4.18 -2.01 -5.87
C GLY A 108 -4.77 -3.35 -5.47
N ARG A 109 -5.69 -3.40 -4.49
CA ARG A 109 -6.33 -4.65 -4.06
C ARG A 109 -7.23 -5.30 -5.13
N ALA A 110 -7.68 -4.54 -6.11
CA ALA A 110 -8.36 -5.10 -7.28
C ALA A 110 -7.37 -5.84 -8.19
N CYS A 111 -6.15 -5.31 -8.34
CA CYS A 111 -5.07 -5.99 -9.05
C CYS A 111 -4.69 -7.31 -8.34
N GLU A 112 -4.58 -7.30 -7.00
CA GLU A 112 -4.34 -8.52 -6.22
C GLU A 112 -5.42 -9.59 -6.47
N ASN A 113 -6.68 -9.17 -6.52
CA ASN A 113 -7.80 -10.08 -6.82
C ASN A 113 -7.66 -10.71 -8.21
N ILE A 114 -7.39 -9.90 -9.24
CA ILE A 114 -7.24 -10.38 -10.62
C ILE A 114 -6.06 -11.36 -10.72
N LEU A 115 -4.93 -11.05 -10.08
CA LEU A 115 -3.77 -11.92 -10.04
C LEU A 115 -4.05 -13.22 -9.30
N ALA A 116 -4.72 -13.16 -8.15
CA ALA A 116 -5.07 -14.35 -7.39
C ALA A 116 -6.01 -15.26 -8.20
N GLU A 117 -7.05 -14.72 -8.83
CA GLU A 117 -7.96 -15.50 -9.67
C GLU A 117 -7.24 -16.15 -10.87
N ARG A 118 -6.22 -15.50 -11.40
CA ARG A 118 -5.49 -16.03 -12.57
C ARG A 118 -4.46 -17.10 -12.19
N PHE A 119 -3.75 -16.94 -11.07
CA PHE A 119 -2.58 -17.75 -10.75
C PHE A 119 -2.77 -18.70 -9.57
N VAL A 120 -3.68 -18.41 -8.65
CA VAL A 120 -3.94 -19.26 -7.49
C VAL A 120 -5.03 -20.28 -7.82
N LYS A 121 -4.74 -21.54 -7.52
CA LYS A 121 -5.67 -22.67 -7.66
C LYS A 121 -5.78 -23.37 -6.30
N PRO A 122 -6.81 -24.17 -6.06
CA PRO A 122 -6.85 -25.03 -4.88
C PRO A 122 -5.55 -25.85 -4.75
N GLY A 123 -4.93 -25.78 -3.57
CA GLY A 123 -3.64 -26.40 -3.30
C GLY A 123 -2.42 -25.57 -3.67
N SER A 124 -2.58 -24.38 -4.27
CA SER A 124 -1.46 -23.46 -4.47
C SER A 124 -0.93 -22.91 -3.15
N VAL A 125 0.38 -22.69 -3.07
CA VAL A 125 1.04 -22.08 -1.91
C VAL A 125 1.64 -20.74 -2.31
N ALA A 126 1.28 -19.69 -1.58
CA ALA A 126 1.90 -18.38 -1.67
C ALA A 126 2.84 -18.15 -0.48
N ILE A 127 4.11 -17.89 -0.74
CA ILE A 127 5.14 -17.71 0.30
C ILE A 127 5.37 -16.20 0.47
N MET A 128 5.32 -15.73 1.71
CA MET A 128 5.51 -14.31 2.08
C MET A 128 6.41 -14.22 3.30
N ASN A 129 7.08 -13.07 3.48
CA ASN A 129 7.73 -12.78 4.77
C ASN A 129 6.67 -12.56 5.85
N PHE A 130 5.75 -11.64 5.61
CA PHE A 130 4.54 -11.40 6.40
C PHE A 130 3.39 -11.03 5.46
N HIS A 131 2.18 -11.47 5.76
CA HIS A 131 1.07 -11.23 4.86
C HIS A 131 0.60 -9.77 4.89
N PHE A 132 0.21 -9.27 3.73
CA PHE A 132 -0.70 -8.15 3.65
C PHE A 132 -2.13 -8.69 3.64
N THR A 133 -3.03 -8.07 4.41
CA THR A 133 -4.36 -8.61 4.72
C THR A 133 -5.17 -8.96 3.47
N THR A 134 -5.17 -8.08 2.47
CA THR A 134 -5.94 -8.28 1.23
C THR A 134 -5.33 -9.37 0.36
N THR A 135 -4.01 -9.44 0.25
CA THR A 135 -3.31 -10.49 -0.50
C THR A 135 -3.63 -11.87 0.07
N LYS A 136 -3.52 -12.04 1.40
CA LYS A 136 -3.90 -13.30 2.06
C LYS A 136 -5.34 -13.67 1.83
N ALA A 137 -6.26 -12.69 1.95
CA ALA A 137 -7.69 -12.92 1.72
C ALA A 137 -7.97 -13.41 0.30
N HIS A 138 -7.34 -12.81 -0.73
CA HIS A 138 -7.53 -13.22 -2.12
C HIS A 138 -6.94 -14.61 -2.40
N VAL A 139 -5.75 -14.90 -1.90
CA VAL A 139 -5.13 -16.24 -2.01
C VAL A 139 -6.02 -17.30 -1.39
N THR A 140 -6.48 -17.09 -0.14
CA THR A 140 -7.33 -18.03 0.59
C THR A 140 -8.68 -18.21 -0.10
N ARG A 141 -9.28 -17.12 -0.59
CA ARG A 141 -10.55 -17.19 -1.34
C ARG A 141 -10.46 -18.06 -2.59
N CYS A 142 -9.30 -18.06 -3.25
CA CYS A 142 -9.04 -18.90 -4.42
C CYS A 142 -8.64 -20.34 -4.06
N GLY A 143 -8.66 -20.72 -2.78
CA GLY A 143 -8.31 -22.07 -2.32
C GLY A 143 -6.81 -22.31 -2.15
N GLY A 144 -6.01 -21.25 -2.18
CA GLY A 144 -4.57 -21.30 -1.88
C GLY A 144 -4.29 -21.17 -0.38
N GLU A 145 -3.08 -21.54 0.00
CA GLU A 145 -2.52 -21.38 1.34
C GLU A 145 -1.44 -20.30 1.35
N VAL A 146 -1.34 -19.56 2.46
CA VAL A 146 -0.26 -18.57 2.67
C VAL A 146 0.70 -19.11 3.73
N ILE A 147 1.97 -19.26 3.37
CA ILE A 147 3.06 -19.60 4.29
C ILE A 147 3.85 -18.34 4.60
N GLU A 148 3.93 -18.00 5.88
CA GLU A 148 4.64 -16.81 6.36
C GLU A 148 6.02 -17.22 6.91
N LEU A 149 7.06 -16.63 6.33
CA LEU A 149 8.45 -16.91 6.67
C LEU A 149 9.12 -15.65 7.24
N VAL A 150 8.60 -15.21 8.38
CA VAL A 150 9.08 -14.00 9.07
C VAL A 150 10.48 -14.26 9.63
N HIS A 151 11.41 -13.36 9.37
CA HIS A 151 12.73 -13.40 10.00
C HIS A 151 12.59 -13.28 11.53
N LYS A 152 13.25 -14.16 12.27
CA LYS A 152 13.09 -14.26 13.75
C LYS A 152 13.31 -12.94 14.49
N LYS A 153 14.25 -12.12 14.04
CA LYS A 153 14.50 -10.79 14.61
C LYS A 153 13.37 -9.80 14.35
N GLY A 154 12.56 -10.02 13.31
CA GLY A 154 11.35 -9.24 13.02
C GLY A 154 10.26 -9.39 14.06
N LEU A 155 10.27 -10.50 14.80
CA LEU A 155 9.32 -10.77 15.89
C LEU A 155 9.74 -10.14 17.23
N VAL A 156 10.93 -9.51 17.28
CA VAL A 156 11.45 -8.85 18.47
C VAL A 156 11.44 -7.35 18.27
N PRO A 157 10.48 -6.60 18.85
CA PRO A 157 10.37 -5.15 18.65
C PRO A 157 11.65 -4.38 19.00
N GLN A 158 12.39 -4.82 20.03
CA GLN A 158 13.60 -4.19 20.54
C GLN A 158 14.87 -4.57 19.76
N SER A 159 14.77 -5.45 18.77
CA SER A 159 15.93 -5.80 17.94
C SER A 159 16.40 -4.60 17.11
N ASP A 160 17.70 -4.35 17.09
CA ASP A 160 18.34 -3.29 16.30
C ASP A 160 18.67 -3.75 14.86
N ASP A 161 18.21 -4.91 14.44
CA ASP A 161 18.44 -5.41 13.09
C ASP A 161 17.79 -4.49 12.05
N PRO A 162 18.56 -3.95 11.09
CA PRO A 162 18.04 -3.01 10.10
C PRO A 162 17.08 -3.66 9.08
N PHE A 163 17.10 -5.00 8.97
CA PHE A 163 16.34 -5.76 7.98
C PHE A 163 15.31 -6.71 8.62
N LYS A 164 14.56 -6.20 9.60
CA LYS A 164 13.53 -6.99 10.31
C LYS A 164 12.45 -7.55 9.40
N GLY A 165 12.19 -6.91 8.26
CA GLY A 165 11.20 -7.34 7.28
C GLY A 165 11.67 -8.42 6.31
N ASP A 166 12.91 -8.89 6.42
CA ASP A 166 13.44 -9.93 5.53
C ASP A 166 12.76 -11.28 5.72
N PHE A 167 12.89 -12.12 4.68
CA PHE A 167 12.57 -13.54 4.77
C PHE A 167 13.56 -14.30 5.66
N ASP A 168 13.08 -15.33 6.34
CA ASP A 168 13.96 -16.40 6.80
C ASP A 168 14.41 -17.24 5.58
N LEU A 169 15.59 -16.92 5.06
CA LEU A 169 16.10 -17.55 3.85
C LEU A 169 16.36 -19.07 3.99
N LYS A 170 16.59 -19.55 5.20
CA LYS A 170 16.77 -20.98 5.44
C LYS A 170 15.44 -21.71 5.32
N GLU A 171 14.42 -21.20 5.96
CA GLU A 171 13.07 -21.74 5.87
C GLU A 171 12.49 -21.58 4.47
N LEU A 172 12.77 -20.47 3.78
CA LEU A 172 12.37 -20.28 2.37
C LEU A 172 12.92 -21.38 1.47
N LYS A 173 14.23 -21.68 1.57
CA LYS A 173 14.87 -22.74 0.80
C LYS A 173 14.25 -24.11 1.08
N LYS A 174 13.98 -24.43 2.33
CA LYS A 174 13.32 -25.70 2.73
C LYS A 174 11.91 -25.78 2.15
N THR A 175 11.11 -24.70 2.30
CA THR A 175 9.73 -24.68 1.83
C THR A 175 9.66 -24.89 0.31
N ILE A 176 10.55 -24.25 -0.46
CA ILE A 176 10.62 -24.44 -1.92
C ILE A 176 11.05 -25.86 -2.28
N GLN A 177 11.97 -26.46 -1.53
CA GLN A 177 12.42 -27.84 -1.78
C GLN A 177 11.32 -28.86 -1.50
N ILE A 178 10.56 -28.68 -0.42
CA ILE A 178 9.40 -29.54 -0.10
C ILE A 178 8.36 -29.44 -1.21
N GLY A 179 8.03 -28.25 -1.69
CA GLY A 179 7.09 -28.05 -2.78
C GLY A 179 7.50 -28.72 -4.11
N ARG A 180 8.80 -28.85 -4.37
CA ARG A 180 9.32 -29.57 -5.56
C ARG A 180 9.28 -31.09 -5.44
N ALA A 181 9.19 -31.62 -4.22
CA ALA A 181 9.11 -33.06 -3.97
C ALA A 181 7.69 -33.62 -4.16
N HIS A 182 6.70 -32.76 -4.31
CA HIS A 182 5.29 -33.12 -4.47
C HIS A 182 4.69 -32.77 -5.87
N VAL A 183 5.56 -32.46 -6.85
CA VAL A 183 5.17 -32.22 -8.24
C VAL A 183 5.52 -33.40 -9.12
#